data_21c5e37eeb848be39e6ac1e23a5d5669
#
_entry.id   21c5e37eeb848be39e6ac1e23a5d5669
#
_cell.length_a   1.000
_cell.length_b   1.000
_cell.length_c   1.000
_cell.angle_alpha   90.00
_cell.angle_beta   90.00
_cell.angle_gamma   90.00
#
_symmetry.space_group_name_H-M   'P 1'
#
loop_
_entity.id
_entity.type
_entity.pdbx_description
1 polymer ?
#
loop_
_entity_poly.entity_id
_entity_poly.type
_entity_poly.pdbx_seq_one_letter_code
_entity_poly.pdbx_strand_id
1 'polypeptide(L)'
;KDFNNIGGAAVLMDVKSGEILSLISLPDYDLNKRYSLDSNIYTNKITLGVYELGSVFKTFTVAAGLENKLINPNTVFQNLENKLTCDKYTISEHDKLPKDLNTEQILIRSSNIGAVRIAQKIGIEKYKNFLNSLKILQKIKFDLHEVGDPTAFNWGKCKLATASFGHGITTTPLQ
;
A
#
# COMPACT_ATOMS: atom_id res chain seq x y z
N LYS A 1 -1.75 -15.45 -19.30
CA LYS A 1 -1.57 -15.13 -20.74
C LYS A 1 -2.39 -13.91 -21.20
N ASP A 2 -3.39 -13.50 -20.42
CA ASP A 2 -4.31 -12.41 -20.77
C ASP A 2 -3.72 -11.02 -20.50
N PHE A 3 -2.64 -10.96 -19.72
CA PHE A 3 -1.91 -9.74 -19.42
C PHE A 3 -0.43 -9.93 -19.79
N ASN A 4 0.17 -8.97 -20.47
CA ASN A 4 1.62 -8.97 -20.77
C ASN A 4 2.42 -8.66 -19.50
N ASN A 5 2.38 -9.54 -18.53
CA ASN A 5 3.08 -9.38 -17.27
C ASN A 5 4.58 -9.47 -17.46
N ILE A 6 5.32 -8.53 -16.91
CA ILE A 6 6.78 -8.53 -16.86
C ILE A 6 7.35 -9.32 -15.68
N GLY A 7 6.49 -9.69 -14.74
CA GLY A 7 6.85 -10.50 -13.59
C GLY A 7 5.65 -10.79 -12.70
N GLY A 8 5.86 -11.65 -11.75
CA GLY A 8 4.88 -12.02 -10.73
C GLY A 8 5.57 -12.56 -9.49
N ALA A 9 4.86 -12.56 -8.38
CA ALA A 9 5.39 -13.11 -7.14
C ALA A 9 4.25 -13.63 -6.27
N ALA A 10 4.54 -14.65 -5.45
CA ALA A 10 3.61 -15.18 -4.47
C ALA A 10 4.35 -15.57 -3.20
N VAL A 11 3.69 -15.37 -2.06
CA VAL A 11 4.16 -15.83 -0.75
C VAL A 11 3.04 -16.57 -0.04
N LEU A 12 3.38 -17.69 0.57
CA LEU A 12 2.52 -18.44 1.48
C LEU A 12 3.10 -18.31 2.87
N MET A 13 2.32 -17.78 3.80
CA MET A 13 2.73 -17.51 5.17
C MET A 13 1.73 -18.10 6.16
N ASP A 14 2.23 -18.71 7.22
CA ASP A 14 1.38 -19.04 8.38
C ASP A 14 1.04 -17.77 9.15
N VAL A 15 -0.25 -17.46 9.25
CA VAL A 15 -0.73 -16.21 9.85
C VAL A 15 -0.55 -16.13 11.37
N LYS A 16 -0.29 -17.24 12.05
CA LYS A 16 -0.10 -17.28 13.50
C LYS A 16 1.37 -17.14 13.89
N SER A 17 2.24 -17.86 13.19
CA SER A 17 3.68 -17.87 13.47
C SER A 17 4.45 -16.81 12.68
N GLY A 18 3.92 -16.38 11.51
CA GLY A 18 4.65 -15.55 10.54
C GLY A 18 5.67 -16.34 9.72
N GLU A 19 5.68 -17.68 9.82
CA GLU A 19 6.58 -18.54 9.08
C GLU A 19 6.28 -18.50 7.58
N ILE A 20 7.32 -18.30 6.76
CA ILE A 20 7.21 -18.32 5.31
C ILE A 20 7.32 -19.78 4.84
N LEU A 21 6.19 -20.33 4.38
CA LEU A 21 6.11 -21.70 3.90
C LEU A 21 6.54 -21.85 2.43
N SER A 22 6.32 -20.82 1.63
CA SER A 22 6.73 -20.76 0.23
C SER A 22 6.86 -19.33 -0.23
N LEU A 23 7.85 -19.08 -1.08
CA LEU A 23 8.11 -17.78 -1.69
C LEU A 23 8.53 -17.99 -3.14
N ILE A 24 7.82 -17.37 -4.08
CA ILE A 24 8.05 -17.49 -5.52
C ILE A 24 8.18 -16.09 -6.12
N SER A 25 9.22 -15.87 -6.92
CA SER A 25 9.43 -14.67 -7.70
C SER A 25 9.71 -15.03 -9.17
N LEU A 26 8.95 -14.45 -10.09
CA LEU A 26 9.03 -14.69 -11.53
C LEU A 26 9.42 -13.42 -12.29
N PRO A 27 10.11 -13.49 -13.45
CA PRO A 27 10.61 -14.72 -14.09
C PRO A 27 11.67 -15.43 -13.26
N ASP A 28 11.69 -16.75 -13.36
CA ASP A 28 12.76 -17.59 -12.82
C ASP A 28 13.96 -17.60 -13.75
N TYR A 29 15.12 -18.05 -13.28
CA TYR A 29 16.32 -18.14 -14.07
C TYR A 29 17.05 -19.46 -13.88
N ASP A 30 17.69 -19.93 -14.94
CA ASP A 30 18.49 -21.14 -14.95
C ASP A 30 19.89 -20.84 -14.39
N LEU A 31 20.23 -21.42 -13.25
CA LEU A 31 21.53 -21.25 -12.58
C LEU A 31 22.73 -21.65 -13.45
N ASN A 32 22.51 -22.49 -14.48
CA ASN A 32 23.56 -22.95 -15.40
C ASN A 32 23.78 -21.98 -16.57
N LYS A 33 22.96 -20.95 -16.70
CA LYS A 33 23.07 -19.93 -17.74
C LYS A 33 23.56 -18.60 -17.15
N ARG A 34 24.39 -17.90 -17.92
CA ARG A 34 24.78 -16.52 -17.58
C ARG A 34 23.79 -15.55 -18.22
N TYR A 35 23.23 -14.68 -17.41
CA TYR A 35 22.40 -13.58 -17.83
C TYR A 35 23.13 -12.25 -17.59
N SER A 36 22.70 -11.16 -18.23
CA SER A 36 23.21 -9.84 -17.90
C SER A 36 22.95 -9.50 -16.43
N LEU A 37 23.93 -8.90 -15.76
CA LEU A 37 23.79 -8.47 -14.36
C LEU A 37 22.68 -7.44 -14.16
N ASP A 38 22.33 -6.69 -15.21
CA ASP A 38 21.24 -5.71 -15.19
C ASP A 38 19.85 -6.35 -15.39
N SER A 39 19.80 -7.68 -15.47
CA SER A 39 18.53 -8.38 -15.68
C SER A 39 17.66 -8.38 -14.43
N ASN A 40 16.41 -7.90 -14.56
CA ASN A 40 15.39 -7.92 -13.50
C ASN A 40 14.99 -9.32 -13.04
N ILE A 41 15.51 -10.38 -13.69
CA ILE A 41 15.23 -11.77 -13.31
C ILE A 41 15.86 -12.13 -11.96
N TYR A 42 16.96 -11.47 -11.57
CA TYR A 42 17.63 -11.73 -10.29
C TYR A 42 16.94 -11.05 -9.09
N THR A 43 16.02 -10.14 -9.34
CA THR A 43 15.35 -9.42 -8.26
C THR A 43 14.25 -10.28 -7.64
N ASN A 44 14.40 -10.62 -6.37
CA ASN A 44 13.31 -11.20 -5.59
C ASN A 44 12.24 -10.12 -5.33
N LYS A 45 11.10 -10.27 -6.00
CA LYS A 45 10.02 -9.26 -5.98
C LYS A 45 9.26 -9.18 -4.66
N ILE A 46 9.42 -10.20 -3.80
CA ILE A 46 8.76 -10.23 -2.48
C ILE A 46 9.60 -9.52 -1.43
N THR A 47 10.90 -9.82 -1.39
CA THR A 47 11.79 -9.34 -0.33
C THR A 47 12.53 -8.08 -0.70
N LEU A 48 13.05 -7.99 -1.94
CA LEU A 48 13.88 -6.88 -2.42
C LEU A 48 13.07 -5.82 -3.17
N GLY A 49 12.00 -6.22 -3.87
CA GLY A 49 11.16 -5.30 -4.62
C GLY A 49 10.45 -4.30 -3.70
N VAL A 50 10.55 -3.01 -4.01
CA VAL A 50 9.89 -1.91 -3.27
C VAL A 50 8.86 -1.26 -4.19
N TYR A 51 7.61 -1.26 -3.77
CA TYR A 51 6.49 -0.84 -4.61
C TYR A 51 5.53 0.09 -3.90
N GLU A 52 4.85 0.94 -4.67
CA GLU A 52 3.61 1.59 -4.26
C GLU A 52 2.48 0.54 -4.32
N LEU A 53 1.87 0.22 -3.17
CA LEU A 53 0.83 -0.82 -3.12
C LEU A 53 -0.53 -0.35 -3.66
N GLY A 54 -0.65 0.93 -3.98
CA GLY A 54 -1.89 1.51 -4.50
C GLY A 54 -3.07 1.26 -3.56
N SER A 55 -4.22 0.92 -4.11
CA SER A 55 -5.48 0.77 -3.36
C SER A 55 -5.47 -0.30 -2.27
N VAL A 56 -4.54 -1.24 -2.28
CA VAL A 56 -4.35 -2.18 -1.15
C VAL A 56 -4.03 -1.41 0.13
N PHE A 57 -3.34 -0.29 0.03
CA PHE A 57 -2.96 0.54 1.16
C PHE A 57 -4.16 1.19 1.90
N LYS A 58 -5.33 1.28 1.26
CA LYS A 58 -6.56 1.78 1.89
C LYS A 58 -7.00 0.92 3.08
N THR A 59 -6.62 -0.35 3.12
CA THR A 59 -6.87 -1.22 4.28
C THR A 59 -6.17 -0.68 5.53
N PHE A 60 -4.92 -0.22 5.40
CA PHE A 60 -4.18 0.41 6.50
C PHE A 60 -4.78 1.75 6.90
N THR A 61 -5.29 2.52 5.95
CA THR A 61 -5.97 3.80 6.23
C THR A 61 -7.24 3.60 7.05
N VAL A 62 -8.07 2.64 6.66
CA VAL A 62 -9.28 2.28 7.41
C VAL A 62 -8.91 1.71 8.77
N ALA A 63 -7.94 0.79 8.84
CA ALA A 63 -7.48 0.20 10.10
C ALA A 63 -6.95 1.27 11.08
N ALA A 64 -6.17 2.25 10.60
CA ALA A 64 -5.70 3.37 11.41
C ALA A 64 -6.85 4.20 11.99
N GLY A 65 -7.90 4.42 11.21
CA GLY A 65 -9.08 5.14 11.67
C GLY A 65 -9.88 4.38 12.72
N LEU A 66 -10.02 3.07 12.56
CA LEU A 66 -10.69 2.16 13.50
C LEU A 66 -9.89 2.05 14.81
N GLU A 67 -8.59 1.81 14.74
CA GLU A 67 -7.69 1.69 15.90
C GLU A 67 -7.71 2.96 16.75
N ASN A 68 -7.69 4.12 16.12
CA ASN A 68 -7.78 5.41 16.82
C ASN A 68 -9.23 5.74 17.28
N LYS A 69 -10.21 4.88 17.06
CA LYS A 69 -11.65 5.08 17.42
C LYS A 69 -12.25 6.36 16.82
N LEU A 70 -11.73 6.81 15.69
CA LEU A 70 -12.20 8.02 14.99
C LEU A 70 -13.31 7.73 13.99
N ILE A 71 -13.41 6.48 13.56
CA ILE A 71 -14.43 5.96 12.65
C ILE A 71 -14.90 4.56 13.12
N ASN A 72 -16.03 4.15 12.56
CA ASN A 72 -16.52 2.78 12.59
C ASN A 72 -17.04 2.42 11.18
N PRO A 73 -17.44 1.19 10.89
CA PRO A 73 -17.91 0.80 9.55
C PRO A 73 -19.06 1.66 9.02
N ASN A 74 -19.94 2.15 9.89
CA ASN A 74 -21.12 2.94 9.55
C ASN A 74 -20.87 4.46 9.55
N THR A 75 -19.66 4.93 9.88
CA THR A 75 -19.34 6.36 9.85
C THR A 75 -19.47 6.89 8.43
N VAL A 76 -20.39 7.84 8.21
CA VAL A 76 -20.69 8.43 6.91
C VAL A 76 -19.80 9.64 6.64
N PHE A 77 -19.22 9.68 5.46
CA PHE A 77 -18.52 10.82 4.89
C PHE A 77 -19.41 11.42 3.80
N GLN A 78 -19.81 12.67 4.00
CA GLN A 78 -20.73 13.38 3.13
C GLN A 78 -19.99 14.27 2.12
N ASN A 79 -20.65 14.59 1.01
CA ASN A 79 -20.14 15.51 0.00
C ASN A 79 -18.77 15.09 -0.54
N LEU A 80 -18.59 13.80 -0.83
CA LEU A 80 -17.40 13.30 -1.49
C LEU A 80 -17.47 13.73 -2.98
N GLU A 81 -16.72 14.76 -3.31
CA GLU A 81 -16.61 15.20 -4.70
C GLU A 81 -15.80 14.20 -5.52
N ASN A 82 -16.01 14.13 -6.84
CA ASN A 82 -15.25 13.22 -7.70
C ASN A 82 -13.77 13.62 -7.89
N LYS A 83 -13.41 14.81 -7.45
CA LYS A 83 -12.05 15.37 -7.53
C LYS A 83 -11.74 16.18 -6.28
N LEU A 84 -10.50 16.10 -5.84
CA LEU A 84 -9.95 16.87 -4.73
C LEU A 84 -8.61 17.44 -5.15
N THR A 85 -8.47 18.77 -5.05
CA THR A 85 -7.20 19.43 -5.37
C THR A 85 -6.36 19.58 -4.11
N CYS A 86 -5.09 19.21 -4.20
CA CYS A 86 -4.10 19.41 -3.17
C CYS A 86 -2.86 20.06 -3.79
N ASP A 87 -2.62 21.33 -3.50
CA ASP A 87 -1.65 22.17 -4.19
C ASP A 87 -1.90 22.15 -5.72
N LYS A 88 -0.91 21.75 -6.49
CA LYS A 88 -0.98 21.61 -7.96
C LYS A 88 -1.47 20.25 -8.43
N TYR A 89 -1.74 19.30 -7.53
CA TYR A 89 -2.16 17.96 -7.87
C TYR A 89 -3.66 17.78 -7.71
N THR A 90 -4.27 17.02 -8.61
CA THR A 90 -5.68 16.62 -8.52
C THR A 90 -5.77 15.13 -8.26
N ILE A 91 -6.44 14.78 -7.18
CA ILE A 91 -6.83 13.41 -6.85
C ILE A 91 -8.23 13.19 -7.39
N SER A 92 -8.46 12.11 -8.12
CA SER A 92 -9.76 11.77 -8.70
C SER A 92 -10.17 10.35 -8.35
N GLU A 93 -11.47 10.10 -8.40
CA GLU A 93 -12.00 8.74 -8.40
C GLU A 93 -11.76 8.05 -9.75
N HIS A 94 -11.65 6.72 -9.77
CA HIS A 94 -11.62 5.94 -11.00
C HIS A 94 -13.01 5.86 -11.64
N ASP A 95 -14.03 5.66 -10.79
CA ASP A 95 -15.42 5.53 -11.21
C ASP A 95 -16.26 6.66 -10.62
N LYS A 96 -17.45 6.85 -11.19
CA LYS A 96 -18.43 7.77 -10.62
C LYS A 96 -19.06 7.12 -9.37
N LEU A 97 -18.79 7.67 -8.21
CA LEU A 97 -19.29 7.19 -6.94
C LEU A 97 -20.38 8.11 -6.37
N PRO A 98 -21.26 7.58 -5.47
CA PRO A 98 -22.16 8.42 -4.67
C PRO A 98 -21.37 9.46 -3.87
N LYS A 99 -22.00 10.62 -3.63
CA LYS A 99 -21.38 11.71 -2.85
C LYS A 99 -21.28 11.39 -1.36
N ASP A 100 -22.13 10.50 -0.87
CA ASP A 100 -22.14 10.08 0.52
C ASP A 100 -21.83 8.59 0.60
N LEU A 101 -20.78 8.23 1.32
CA LEU A 101 -20.34 6.85 1.53
C LEU A 101 -20.01 6.65 3.00
N ASN A 102 -20.40 5.51 3.57
CA ASN A 102 -19.87 5.09 4.85
C ASN A 102 -18.47 4.46 4.70
N THR A 103 -17.78 4.24 5.81
CA THR A 103 -16.42 3.68 5.83
C THR A 103 -16.32 2.35 5.10
N GLU A 104 -17.30 1.45 5.30
CA GLU A 104 -17.36 0.16 4.62
C GLU A 104 -17.46 0.33 3.09
N GLN A 105 -18.36 1.20 2.64
CA GLN A 105 -18.55 1.51 1.22
C GLN A 105 -17.31 2.16 0.60
N ILE A 106 -16.59 3.02 1.34
CA ILE A 106 -15.31 3.60 0.90
C ILE A 106 -14.30 2.50 0.58
N LEU A 107 -14.19 1.49 1.46
CA LEU A 107 -13.25 0.38 1.25
C LEU A 107 -13.70 -0.53 0.12
N ILE A 108 -14.97 -0.98 0.10
CA ILE A 108 -15.51 -1.89 -0.92
C ILE A 108 -15.44 -1.27 -2.33
N ARG A 109 -15.77 0.02 -2.45
CA ARG A 109 -15.75 0.73 -3.73
C ARG A 109 -14.37 1.30 -4.08
N SER A 110 -13.41 1.11 -3.19
CA SER A 110 -12.04 1.62 -3.37
C SER A 110 -11.99 3.14 -3.64
N SER A 111 -12.81 3.94 -2.93
CA SER A 111 -12.86 5.39 -3.09
C SER A 111 -11.54 6.04 -2.68
N ASN A 112 -10.92 6.79 -3.60
CA ASN A 112 -9.71 7.56 -3.32
C ASN A 112 -10.03 8.75 -2.42
N ILE A 113 -11.08 9.50 -2.75
CA ILE A 113 -11.48 10.69 -1.98
C ILE A 113 -11.96 10.30 -0.58
N GLY A 114 -12.71 9.18 -0.48
CA GLY A 114 -13.10 8.63 0.81
C GLY A 114 -11.90 8.28 1.70
N ALA A 115 -10.89 7.62 1.14
CA ALA A 115 -9.65 7.32 1.85
C ALA A 115 -8.91 8.59 2.32
N VAL A 116 -8.84 9.62 1.46
CA VAL A 116 -8.29 10.94 1.84
C VAL A 116 -9.05 11.54 3.01
N ARG A 117 -10.39 11.51 3.00
CA ARG A 117 -11.21 12.04 4.10
C ARG A 117 -11.00 11.29 5.41
N ILE A 118 -10.86 9.97 5.35
CA ILE A 118 -10.49 9.16 6.52
C ILE A 118 -9.14 9.60 7.06
N ALA A 119 -8.10 9.68 6.20
CA ALA A 119 -6.77 10.09 6.62
C ALA A 119 -6.72 11.51 7.18
N GLN A 120 -7.46 12.45 6.58
CA GLN A 120 -7.60 13.82 7.11
C GLN A 120 -8.21 13.83 8.51
N LYS A 121 -9.22 12.98 8.77
CA LYS A 121 -9.83 12.84 10.10
C LYS A 121 -8.87 12.24 11.13
N ILE A 122 -8.00 11.32 10.72
CA ILE A 122 -6.95 10.72 11.57
C ILE A 122 -5.87 11.76 11.89
N GLY A 123 -5.43 12.51 10.89
CA GLY A 123 -4.31 13.46 10.98
C GLY A 123 -2.95 12.79 10.84
N ILE A 124 -1.94 13.60 10.50
CA ILE A 124 -0.59 13.12 10.12
C ILE A 124 0.05 12.30 11.26
N GLU A 125 0.06 12.83 12.49
CA GLU A 125 0.78 12.19 13.60
C GLU A 125 0.22 10.82 13.96
N LYS A 126 -1.11 10.70 14.10
CA LYS A 126 -1.75 9.42 14.42
C LYS A 126 -1.57 8.40 13.31
N TYR A 127 -1.70 8.85 12.05
CA TYR A 127 -1.52 7.97 10.89
C TYR A 127 -0.07 7.45 10.78
N LYS A 128 0.90 8.35 10.93
CA LYS A 128 2.33 8.03 10.97
C LYS A 128 2.66 7.04 12.10
N ASN A 129 2.15 7.30 13.31
CA ASN A 129 2.38 6.43 14.45
C ASN A 129 1.80 5.03 14.23
N PHE A 130 0.60 4.93 13.63
CA PHE A 130 -0.01 3.65 13.27
C PHE A 130 0.86 2.88 12.26
N LEU A 131 1.31 3.49 11.17
CA LEU A 131 2.16 2.83 10.18
C LEU A 131 3.51 2.42 10.77
N ASN A 132 4.08 3.24 11.66
CA ASN A 132 5.32 2.92 12.37
C ASN A 132 5.16 1.73 13.32
N SER A 133 4.02 1.60 14.02
CA SER A 133 3.74 0.46 14.89
C SER A 133 3.69 -0.87 14.12
N LEU A 134 3.25 -0.81 12.87
CA LEU A 134 3.24 -1.95 11.94
C LEU A 134 4.59 -2.15 11.22
N LYS A 135 5.56 -1.24 11.40
CA LYS A 135 6.87 -1.25 10.76
C LYS A 135 6.84 -1.23 9.22
N ILE A 136 5.72 -0.83 8.61
CA ILE A 136 5.53 -0.84 7.15
C ILE A 136 6.55 0.03 6.40
N LEU A 137 7.03 1.10 7.03
CA LEU A 137 7.97 2.06 6.44
C LEU A 137 9.43 1.82 6.85
N GLN A 138 9.73 0.65 7.40
CA GLN A 138 11.06 0.31 7.89
C GLN A 138 11.55 -0.94 7.17
N LYS A 139 12.86 -1.04 6.95
CA LYS A 139 13.45 -2.27 6.47
C LYS A 139 13.17 -3.40 7.46
N ILE A 140 12.59 -4.50 6.97
CA ILE A 140 12.32 -5.68 7.81
C ILE A 140 13.63 -6.43 8.13
N LYS A 141 13.62 -7.13 9.25
CA LYS A 141 14.62 -8.16 9.57
C LYS A 141 14.11 -9.48 9.03
N PHE A 142 14.85 -10.06 8.12
CA PHE A 142 14.52 -11.33 7.49
C PHE A 142 15.79 -12.16 7.29
N ASP A 143 15.66 -13.49 7.22
CA ASP A 143 16.81 -14.39 7.13
C ASP A 143 17.57 -14.31 5.80
N LEU A 144 16.91 -13.85 4.74
CA LEU A 144 17.57 -13.55 3.47
C LEU A 144 18.24 -12.18 3.53
N HIS A 145 19.44 -12.06 2.96
CA HIS A 145 20.18 -10.80 2.91
C HIS A 145 19.57 -9.78 1.95
N GLU A 146 18.85 -10.25 0.94
CA GLU A 146 18.20 -9.45 -0.11
C GLU A 146 16.86 -8.89 0.38
N VAL A 147 16.91 -7.83 1.13
CA VAL A 147 15.72 -7.14 1.66
C VAL A 147 15.72 -5.68 1.21
N GLY A 148 14.63 -5.29 0.57
CA GLY A 148 14.39 -3.93 0.12
C GLY A 148 14.19 -2.97 1.30
N ASP A 149 14.55 -1.71 1.05
CA ASP A 149 14.36 -0.63 2.03
C ASP A 149 13.30 0.34 1.49
N PRO A 150 12.17 0.52 2.19
CA PRO A 150 11.16 1.48 1.79
C PRO A 150 11.75 2.87 1.59
N THR A 151 11.30 3.57 0.56
CA THR A 151 11.75 4.93 0.29
C THR A 151 11.34 5.87 1.41
N ALA A 152 12.24 6.73 1.87
CA ALA A 152 11.94 7.72 2.91
C ALA A 152 10.76 8.59 2.51
N PHE A 153 9.77 8.69 3.39
CA PHE A 153 8.52 9.39 3.13
C PHE A 153 8.45 10.70 3.93
N ASN A 154 8.36 11.83 3.22
CA ASN A 154 8.24 13.16 3.80
C ASN A 154 6.77 13.50 4.03
N TRP A 155 6.37 13.60 5.29
CA TRP A 155 5.00 13.89 5.69
C TRP A 155 4.61 15.35 5.43
N GLY A 156 3.36 15.54 4.97
CA GLY A 156 2.73 16.82 4.69
C GLY A 156 1.27 16.61 4.31
N LYS A 157 0.46 17.66 4.26
CA LYS A 157 -0.99 17.54 3.99
C LYS A 157 -1.31 16.80 2.70
N CYS A 158 -0.66 17.14 1.59
CA CYS A 158 -0.87 16.48 0.31
C CYS A 158 -0.25 15.08 0.28
N LYS A 159 0.88 14.88 0.95
CA LYS A 159 1.49 13.56 1.10
C LYS A 159 0.63 12.61 1.95
N LEU A 160 -0.01 13.11 3.02
CA LEU A 160 -1.01 12.33 3.76
C LEU A 160 -2.16 11.89 2.84
N ALA A 161 -2.66 12.82 2.01
CA ALA A 161 -3.74 12.52 1.07
C ALA A 161 -3.34 11.41 0.09
N THR A 162 -2.17 11.49 -0.56
CA THR A 162 -1.72 10.48 -1.51
C THR A 162 -1.38 9.15 -0.85
N ALA A 163 -0.74 9.17 0.33
CA ALA A 163 -0.44 7.97 1.10
C ALA A 163 -1.69 7.19 1.50
N SER A 164 -2.83 7.87 1.73
CA SER A 164 -4.08 7.23 2.16
C SER A 164 -4.62 6.19 1.17
N PHE A 165 -4.26 6.30 -0.11
CA PHE A 165 -4.60 5.33 -1.15
C PHE A 165 -3.36 4.69 -1.80
N GLY A 166 -2.20 4.75 -1.10
CA GLY A 166 -0.99 4.02 -1.46
C GLY A 166 -0.17 4.62 -2.60
N HIS A 167 -0.28 5.95 -2.85
CA HIS A 167 0.50 6.65 -3.84
C HIS A 167 1.60 7.51 -3.19
N GLY A 168 2.82 7.41 -3.72
CA GLY A 168 4.01 8.09 -3.20
C GLY A 168 4.55 7.49 -1.90
N ILE A 169 3.98 6.42 -1.40
CA ILE A 169 4.43 5.64 -0.24
C ILE A 169 4.78 4.23 -0.69
N THR A 170 5.94 3.74 -0.30
CA THR A 170 6.47 2.46 -0.77
C THR A 170 6.74 1.50 0.37
N THR A 171 6.62 0.22 0.08
CA THR A 171 6.99 -0.87 0.99
C THR A 171 7.33 -2.13 0.18
N THR A 172 7.84 -3.17 0.82
CA THR A 172 8.00 -4.47 0.17
C THR A 172 6.71 -5.29 0.29
N PRO A 173 6.42 -6.22 -0.64
CA PRO A 173 5.27 -7.10 -0.51
C PRO A 173 5.31 -8.00 0.73
N LEU A 174 6.50 -8.27 1.28
CA LEU A 174 6.65 -9.07 2.49
C LEU A 174 6.25 -8.30 3.76
N GLN A 175 6.38 -6.97 3.77
CA GLN A 175 5.95 -6.13 4.89
C GLN A 175 4.44 -6.02 5.00
#